data_d2befe2c76bbe298911c517af3ce07cf
#
_entry.id   d2befe2c76bbe298911c517af3ce07cf
#
_cell.length_a   1.000
_cell.length_b   1.000
_cell.length_c   1.000
_cell.angle_alpha   90.00
_cell.angle_beta   90.00
_cell.angle_gamma   90.00
#
_symmetry.space_group_name_H-M   'P 1'
#
loop_
_entity.id
_entity.type
_entity.pdbx_description
1 polymer ?
#
loop_
_entity_poly.entity_id
_entity_poly.type
_entity_poly.pdbx_seq_one_letter_code
_entity_poly.pdbx_strand_id
1 'polypeptide(L)'
;ASAAAPAAPASQAASTDGFEFHGYARSGLLMSDSAAKTQGGPSFTPAGETGGHVGRLGNEPDTYLEMNLEHKQTLANGATTRFKVMVADGQRSYNDWTADTSDLNVRQAFTELGHLPTFTGAFKDATVWAGKRFDRDNFDIHWIDSDVVFLAGTGAGIYDMRWSDNARSNFSLYGRTFGDIENSENTAQNYVLTLNNYVGPVQLMVSGMRAKDNEDRVDIDGNRVKKDAAEDGVHALLGLHNDSFYGLRDGSSKTALLYGHGLGAEVKSIGSDGALLPQADTWRLASYGMTPLGGGWHIAPAVLAQSSKDRYVKGDSYQWATANLRVIQEINQNFELQYEGSYQYMDLRPEGYNARNAVSGNFYKLTFAPTLKAGDVGEFLKRPELRLFATWMDWDHRLDNYASSDSFGSSGFTAGGEWNFGVQMETWF
;
A
#
# COMPACT_ATOMS: atom_id res chain seq x y z
N ALA A 1 -3.66 7.49 -6.71
CA ALA A 1 -3.01 6.22 -6.39
C ALA A 1 -4.08 5.27 -5.87
N SER A 2 -4.32 4.22 -6.63
CA SER A 2 -5.30 3.20 -6.26
C SER A 2 -4.78 2.41 -5.07
N ALA A 3 -5.58 2.35 -4.03
CA ALA A 3 -5.34 1.50 -2.89
C ALA A 3 -5.28 0.04 -3.32
N ALA A 4 -4.23 -0.61 -2.94
CA ALA A 4 -4.08 -2.03 -3.21
C ALA A 4 -4.84 -2.86 -2.16
N ALA A 5 -5.41 -3.96 -2.59
CA ALA A 5 -6.06 -4.92 -1.71
C ALA A 5 -5.06 -5.58 -0.77
N PRO A 6 -5.47 -5.95 0.44
CA PRO A 6 -4.67 -6.82 1.27
C PRO A 6 -4.49 -8.14 0.54
N ALA A 7 -3.31 -8.70 0.61
CA ALA A 7 -3.14 -10.09 0.26
C ALA A 7 -3.98 -10.92 1.24
N ALA A 8 -4.78 -11.81 0.71
CA ALA A 8 -5.37 -12.84 1.55
C ALA A 8 -4.22 -13.53 2.29
N PRO A 9 -4.35 -13.81 3.61
CA PRO A 9 -3.32 -14.53 4.32
C PRO A 9 -3.03 -15.79 3.53
N ALA A 10 -1.76 -15.97 3.17
CA ALA A 10 -1.32 -17.14 2.45
C ALA A 10 -1.60 -18.38 3.32
N SER A 11 -2.77 -18.94 3.16
CA SER A 11 -2.97 -20.31 3.59
C SER A 11 -2.08 -21.13 2.68
N GLN A 12 -1.04 -21.74 3.22
CA GLN A 12 -0.31 -22.78 2.56
C GLN A 12 -1.25 -23.99 2.42
N ALA A 13 -2.24 -23.88 1.56
CA ALA A 13 -2.93 -25.04 1.05
C ALA A 13 -1.95 -25.77 0.14
N ALA A 14 -1.83 -27.09 0.29
CA ALA A 14 -1.09 -27.94 -0.60
C ALA A 14 -1.41 -27.55 -2.06
N SER A 15 -0.40 -27.26 -2.88
CA SER A 15 -0.58 -26.83 -4.25
C SER A 15 -1.32 -27.93 -5.00
N THR A 16 -2.60 -27.74 -5.24
CA THR A 16 -3.35 -28.59 -6.17
C THR A 16 -3.04 -28.11 -7.59
N ASP A 17 -2.69 -29.02 -8.46
CA ASP A 17 -2.54 -28.72 -9.89
C ASP A 17 -3.85 -28.12 -10.42
N GLY A 18 -3.74 -27.10 -11.25
CA GLY A 18 -4.89 -26.52 -11.90
C GLY A 18 -4.96 -25.00 -11.89
N PHE A 19 -6.14 -24.51 -12.16
CA PHE A 19 -6.45 -23.10 -12.15
C PHE A 19 -7.01 -22.65 -10.82
N GLU A 20 -6.56 -21.48 -10.37
CA GLU A 20 -7.15 -20.76 -9.24
C GLU A 20 -7.56 -19.37 -9.69
N PHE A 21 -8.66 -18.89 -9.14
CA PHE A 21 -9.14 -17.55 -9.30
C PHE A 21 -9.24 -16.89 -7.93
N HIS A 22 -8.56 -15.75 -7.77
CA HIS A 22 -8.62 -14.94 -6.55
C HIS A 22 -8.98 -13.52 -6.93
N GLY A 23 -9.74 -12.85 -6.09
CA GLY A 23 -10.20 -11.52 -6.38
C GLY A 23 -10.26 -10.62 -5.17
N TYR A 24 -10.18 -9.34 -5.46
CA TYR A 24 -10.54 -8.26 -4.56
C TYR A 24 -11.50 -7.33 -5.28
N ALA A 25 -12.54 -6.91 -4.60
CA ALA A 25 -13.41 -5.88 -5.13
C ALA A 25 -13.97 -5.01 -4.01
N ARG A 26 -14.15 -3.75 -4.32
CA ARG A 26 -14.95 -2.82 -3.55
C ARG A 26 -15.79 -1.97 -4.49
N SER A 27 -16.96 -1.59 -4.03
CA SER A 27 -17.82 -0.63 -4.73
C SER A 27 -18.68 0.09 -3.71
N GLY A 28 -18.69 1.40 -3.77
CA GLY A 28 -19.36 2.19 -2.77
C GLY A 28 -19.95 3.49 -3.30
N LEU A 29 -21.01 3.94 -2.64
CA LEU A 29 -21.62 5.23 -2.82
C LEU A 29 -21.34 6.09 -1.60
N LEU A 30 -20.82 7.28 -1.82
CA LEU A 30 -20.52 8.25 -0.79
C LEU A 30 -21.22 9.56 -1.13
N MET A 31 -21.97 10.09 -0.18
CA MET A 31 -22.70 11.34 -0.33
C MET A 31 -22.33 12.33 0.78
N SER A 32 -22.20 13.60 0.43
CA SER A 32 -22.07 14.65 1.43
C SER A 32 -23.42 14.86 2.19
N ASP A 33 -23.37 15.56 3.30
CA ASP A 33 -24.54 15.85 4.13
C ASP A 33 -25.64 16.62 3.40
N SER A 34 -25.29 17.43 2.41
CA SER A 34 -26.27 18.17 1.59
C SER A 34 -26.96 17.30 0.53
N ALA A 35 -26.51 16.07 0.32
CA ALA A 35 -26.93 15.18 -0.76
C ALA A 35 -26.83 15.81 -2.18
N ALA A 36 -26.33 17.02 -2.26
CA ALA A 36 -26.21 17.77 -3.51
C ALA A 36 -24.95 17.39 -4.31
N LYS A 37 -24.01 16.75 -3.65
CA LYS A 37 -22.76 16.28 -4.26
C LYS A 37 -22.61 14.79 -4.01
N THR A 38 -22.75 14.02 -5.05
CA THR A 38 -22.26 12.64 -5.08
C THR A 38 -20.76 12.71 -5.34
N GLN A 39 -19.99 13.08 -4.37
CA GLN A 39 -18.54 13.08 -4.51
C GLN A 39 -17.94 12.11 -3.53
N GLY A 40 -16.91 11.47 -3.99
CA GLY A 40 -15.97 10.88 -3.09
C GLY A 40 -15.53 11.89 -2.06
N GLY A 41 -15.54 11.49 -0.81
CA GLY A 41 -14.84 12.21 0.21
C GLY A 41 -13.41 12.47 -0.24
N PRO A 42 -12.72 13.43 0.33
CA PRO A 42 -11.32 13.64 0.00
C PRO A 42 -10.57 12.32 0.16
N SER A 43 -9.83 11.91 -0.85
CA SER A 43 -8.90 10.80 -0.71
C SER A 43 -7.73 11.33 0.09
N PHE A 44 -7.68 10.97 1.34
CA PHE A 44 -6.74 11.55 2.28
C PHE A 44 -5.37 10.91 2.17
N THR A 45 -4.56 11.45 1.32
CA THR A 45 -3.13 11.47 1.49
C THR A 45 -2.77 12.88 1.95
N PRO A 46 -2.87 13.20 3.24
CA PRO A 46 -2.42 14.50 3.71
C PRO A 46 -0.94 14.61 3.38
N ALA A 47 -0.51 15.79 3.03
CA ALA A 47 0.83 16.04 2.58
C ALA A 47 1.15 15.68 1.12
N GLY A 48 0.15 15.42 0.30
CA GLY A 48 0.38 15.14 -1.12
C GLY A 48 1.26 13.92 -1.32
N GLU A 49 2.39 14.08 -1.97
CA GLU A 49 3.28 12.98 -2.35
C GLU A 49 3.94 12.25 -1.19
N THR A 50 4.04 12.89 -0.03
CA THR A 50 4.71 12.34 1.14
C THR A 50 3.77 11.83 2.22
N GLY A 51 2.47 11.97 2.02
CA GLY A 51 1.47 11.69 3.02
C GLY A 51 1.17 10.22 3.26
N GLY A 52 0.43 9.97 4.32
CA GLY A 52 -0.16 8.69 4.66
C GLY A 52 -1.68 8.75 4.67
N HIS A 53 -2.32 7.60 4.65
CA HIS A 53 -3.76 7.50 4.68
C HIS A 53 -4.30 7.62 6.11
N VAL A 54 -5.51 8.13 6.24
CA VAL A 54 -6.14 8.41 7.54
C VAL A 54 -7.28 7.45 7.87
N GLY A 55 -7.38 6.34 7.17
CA GLY A 55 -8.41 5.33 7.38
C GLY A 55 -9.36 5.20 6.21
N ARG A 56 -9.68 3.96 5.89
CA ARG A 56 -10.50 3.60 4.73
C ARG A 56 -11.99 3.56 5.02
N LEU A 57 -12.38 3.30 6.26
CA LEU A 57 -13.79 3.09 6.59
C LEU A 57 -14.61 4.34 6.27
N GLY A 58 -15.63 4.17 5.42
CA GLY A 58 -16.50 5.27 5.02
C GLY A 58 -15.82 6.40 4.24
N ASN A 59 -14.77 6.09 3.48
CA ASN A 59 -13.96 7.08 2.78
C ASN A 59 -13.59 6.70 1.34
N GLU A 60 -14.19 5.65 0.80
CA GLU A 60 -13.88 5.14 -0.54
C GLU A 60 -15.11 5.16 -1.43
N PRO A 61 -15.20 6.12 -2.36
CA PRO A 61 -16.37 6.26 -3.24
C PRO A 61 -16.22 5.56 -4.58
N ASP A 62 -15.16 4.80 -4.76
CA ASP A 62 -14.82 4.19 -6.03
C ASP A 62 -15.36 2.76 -6.16
N THR A 63 -15.39 2.29 -7.39
CA THR A 63 -15.45 0.87 -7.73
C THR A 63 -14.06 0.46 -8.18
N TYR A 64 -13.47 -0.49 -7.47
CA TYR A 64 -12.12 -0.99 -7.74
C TYR A 64 -12.11 -2.51 -7.64
N LEU A 65 -11.42 -3.14 -8.56
CA LEU A 65 -11.27 -4.59 -8.56
C LEU A 65 -9.84 -5.00 -8.96
N GLU A 66 -9.41 -6.12 -8.40
CA GLU A 66 -8.23 -6.87 -8.82
C GLU A 66 -8.65 -8.33 -9.07
N MET A 67 -8.27 -8.86 -10.21
CA MET A 67 -8.51 -10.26 -10.56
C MET A 67 -7.17 -10.96 -10.73
N ASN A 68 -6.99 -12.06 -10.02
CA ASN A 68 -5.82 -12.91 -10.10
C ASN A 68 -6.21 -14.25 -10.71
N LEU A 69 -5.58 -14.61 -11.81
CA LEU A 69 -5.65 -15.94 -12.40
C LEU A 69 -4.30 -16.62 -12.20
N GLU A 70 -4.32 -17.82 -11.65
CA GLU A 70 -3.12 -18.61 -11.42
C GLU A 70 -3.26 -19.99 -12.06
N HIS A 71 -2.18 -20.47 -12.62
CA HIS A 71 -2.05 -21.85 -13.06
C HIS A 71 -0.86 -22.50 -12.37
N LYS A 72 -1.12 -23.59 -11.68
CA LYS A 72 -0.13 -24.37 -10.94
C LYS A 72 -0.01 -25.76 -11.52
N GLN A 73 1.20 -26.30 -11.56
CA GLN A 73 1.48 -27.63 -12.05
C GLN A 73 2.66 -28.25 -11.32
N THR A 74 2.53 -29.54 -11.00
CA THR A 74 3.63 -30.36 -10.52
C THR A 74 4.02 -31.35 -11.63
N LEU A 75 5.26 -31.32 -12.03
CA LEU A 75 5.79 -32.19 -13.08
C LEU A 75 6.19 -33.57 -12.52
N ALA A 76 6.37 -34.56 -13.44
CA ALA A 76 6.72 -35.91 -13.04
C ALA A 76 8.04 -36.01 -12.28
N ASN A 77 8.99 -35.10 -12.50
CA ASN A 77 10.26 -35.00 -11.79
C ASN A 77 10.17 -34.29 -10.43
N GLY A 78 8.99 -33.88 -10.03
CA GLY A 78 8.74 -33.14 -8.77
C GLY A 78 8.89 -31.63 -8.87
N ALA A 79 9.36 -31.09 -9.98
CA ALA A 79 9.43 -29.64 -10.18
C ALA A 79 8.02 -29.04 -10.22
N THR A 80 7.89 -27.83 -9.69
CA THR A 80 6.63 -27.08 -9.68
C THR A 80 6.71 -25.87 -10.58
N THR A 81 5.59 -25.52 -11.20
CA THR A 81 5.44 -24.27 -11.95
C THR A 81 4.23 -23.51 -11.43
N ARG A 82 4.32 -22.20 -11.43
CA ARG A 82 3.19 -21.32 -11.13
C ARG A 82 3.24 -20.13 -12.08
N PHE A 83 2.17 -19.93 -12.79
CA PHE A 83 1.94 -18.71 -13.57
C PHE A 83 0.88 -17.88 -12.85
N LYS A 84 1.09 -16.56 -12.76
CA LYS A 84 0.12 -15.63 -12.21
C LYS A 84 -0.03 -14.42 -13.11
N VAL A 85 -1.28 -14.04 -13.37
CA VAL A 85 -1.61 -12.75 -13.95
C VAL A 85 -2.57 -12.02 -13.02
N MET A 86 -2.31 -10.74 -12.77
CA MET A 86 -3.21 -9.85 -12.05
C MET A 86 -3.62 -8.71 -12.96
N VAL A 87 -4.92 -8.52 -13.09
CA VAL A 87 -5.54 -7.42 -13.83
C VAL A 87 -6.32 -6.58 -12.85
N ALA A 88 -6.18 -5.26 -12.93
CA ALA A 88 -6.88 -4.34 -12.06
C ALA A 88 -7.52 -3.20 -12.84
N ASP A 89 -8.66 -2.73 -12.34
CA ASP A 89 -9.35 -1.54 -12.84
C ASP A 89 -10.01 -0.79 -11.70
N GLY A 90 -10.06 0.53 -11.78
CA GLY A 90 -10.69 1.38 -10.78
C GLY A 90 -11.42 2.55 -11.43
N GLN A 91 -12.67 2.76 -11.04
CA GLN A 91 -13.53 3.81 -11.57
C GLN A 91 -14.20 4.58 -10.44
N ARG A 92 -14.38 5.88 -10.65
CA ARG A 92 -15.16 6.75 -9.77
C ARG A 92 -16.52 7.14 -10.38
N SER A 93 -16.94 6.48 -11.44
CA SER A 93 -18.19 6.78 -12.12
C SER A 93 -19.36 6.06 -11.42
N TYR A 94 -20.45 6.79 -11.21
CA TYR A 94 -21.75 6.24 -10.82
C TYR A 94 -22.66 6.01 -12.04
N ASN A 95 -22.09 6.02 -13.24
CA ASN A 95 -22.81 5.81 -14.47
C ASN A 95 -22.90 4.32 -14.81
N ASP A 96 -24.10 3.82 -14.99
CA ASP A 96 -24.36 2.40 -15.21
C ASP A 96 -23.94 1.91 -16.61
N TRP A 97 -23.77 2.81 -17.56
CA TRP A 97 -23.72 2.43 -18.98
C TRP A 97 -22.34 2.51 -19.63
N THR A 98 -21.55 3.42 -19.21
CA THR A 98 -20.24 3.66 -19.83
C THR A 98 -19.23 4.14 -18.82
N ALA A 99 -18.14 3.42 -18.73
CA ALA A 99 -16.92 4.06 -18.40
C ALA A 99 -16.49 4.87 -19.61
N ASP A 100 -16.22 6.15 -19.45
CA ASP A 100 -15.65 6.95 -20.53
C ASP A 100 -14.29 6.40 -20.95
N THR A 101 -13.59 5.76 -20.02
CA THR A 101 -12.37 4.99 -20.26
C THR A 101 -12.28 3.84 -19.26
N SER A 102 -11.96 2.66 -19.76
CA SER A 102 -11.60 1.51 -18.93
C SER A 102 -10.16 1.14 -19.28
N ASP A 103 -9.25 1.40 -18.37
CA ASP A 103 -7.84 1.03 -18.51
C ASP A 103 -7.56 -0.19 -17.65
N LEU A 104 -7.78 -1.37 -18.21
CA LEU A 104 -7.35 -2.61 -17.62
C LEU A 104 -5.82 -2.63 -17.53
N ASN A 105 -5.32 -2.56 -16.29
CA ASN A 105 -3.88 -2.64 -16.03
C ASN A 105 -3.47 -4.06 -15.70
N VAL A 106 -2.53 -4.59 -16.47
CA VAL A 106 -1.83 -5.81 -16.08
C VAL A 106 -0.81 -5.42 -15.01
N ARG A 107 -1.13 -5.68 -13.75
CA ARG A 107 -0.27 -5.32 -12.61
C ARG A 107 0.80 -6.35 -12.34
N GLN A 108 0.50 -7.62 -12.58
CA GLN A 108 1.46 -8.72 -12.46
C GLN A 108 1.29 -9.71 -13.61
N ALA A 109 2.38 -10.23 -14.10
CA ALA A 109 2.44 -11.35 -15.04
C ALA A 109 3.81 -12.00 -14.91
N PHE A 110 3.89 -13.13 -14.22
CA PHE A 110 5.16 -13.81 -13.96
C PHE A 110 4.99 -15.32 -13.88
N THR A 111 6.10 -16.02 -14.03
CA THR A 111 6.19 -17.47 -13.85
C THR A 111 7.22 -17.78 -12.77
N GLU A 112 6.88 -18.74 -11.91
CA GLU A 112 7.76 -19.32 -10.90
C GLU A 112 8.09 -20.77 -11.25
N LEU A 113 9.33 -21.17 -10.99
CA LEU A 113 9.79 -22.55 -11.01
C LEU A 113 10.31 -22.90 -9.62
N GLY A 114 9.79 -23.96 -9.04
CA GLY A 114 10.18 -24.43 -7.71
C GLY A 114 10.50 -25.91 -7.68
N HIS A 115 11.07 -26.35 -6.57
CA HIS A 115 11.44 -27.75 -6.34
C HIS A 115 12.25 -28.37 -7.50
N LEU A 116 13.15 -27.59 -8.08
CA LEU A 116 13.96 -28.02 -9.20
C LEU A 116 14.92 -29.15 -8.73
N PRO A 117 14.92 -30.34 -9.36
CA PRO A 117 15.69 -31.48 -8.88
C PRO A 117 17.22 -31.25 -8.84
N THR A 118 17.72 -30.32 -9.65
CA THR A 118 19.15 -29.96 -9.71
C THR A 118 19.56 -28.94 -8.63
N PHE A 119 18.60 -28.37 -7.90
CA PHE A 119 18.86 -27.41 -6.84
C PHE A 119 19.09 -28.16 -5.52
N THR A 120 20.15 -27.81 -4.82
CA THR A 120 20.59 -28.47 -3.59
C THR A 120 20.96 -27.44 -2.51
N GLY A 121 21.15 -27.91 -1.28
CA GLY A 121 21.55 -27.05 -0.15
C GLY A 121 20.49 -25.99 0.15
N ALA A 122 20.90 -24.74 0.32
CA ALA A 122 20.01 -23.62 0.60
C ALA A 122 19.00 -23.34 -0.53
N PHE A 123 19.28 -23.80 -1.75
CA PHE A 123 18.43 -23.60 -2.92
C PHE A 123 17.43 -24.72 -3.17
N LYS A 124 17.47 -25.79 -2.38
CA LYS A 124 16.65 -26.99 -2.61
C LYS A 124 15.16 -26.69 -2.77
N ASP A 125 14.63 -25.82 -1.91
CA ASP A 125 13.21 -25.43 -1.90
C ASP A 125 13.00 -24.01 -2.45
N ALA A 126 14.02 -23.44 -3.07
CA ALA A 126 13.93 -22.10 -3.62
C ALA A 126 13.03 -22.05 -4.85
N THR A 127 12.42 -20.90 -5.04
CA THR A 127 11.61 -20.58 -6.20
C THR A 127 12.33 -19.54 -7.04
N VAL A 128 12.53 -19.84 -8.31
CA VAL A 128 13.08 -18.91 -9.31
C VAL A 128 11.93 -18.34 -10.11
N TRP A 129 11.92 -17.04 -10.30
CA TRP A 129 10.84 -16.39 -11.04
C TRP A 129 11.36 -15.31 -11.99
N ALA A 130 10.56 -15.00 -13.00
CA ALA A 130 10.76 -13.86 -13.90
C ALA A 130 9.41 -13.32 -14.37
N GLY A 131 9.37 -12.03 -14.65
CA GLY A 131 8.21 -11.33 -15.14
C GLY A 131 7.92 -10.02 -14.39
N LYS A 132 6.70 -9.54 -14.55
CA LYS A 132 6.19 -8.35 -13.84
C LYS A 132 5.57 -8.78 -12.53
N ARG A 133 6.08 -8.24 -11.43
CA ARG A 133 5.68 -8.66 -10.09
C ARG A 133 5.74 -7.51 -9.11
N PHE A 134 4.98 -7.60 -8.02
CA PHE A 134 5.17 -6.75 -6.87
C PHE A 134 5.03 -7.53 -5.56
N ASP A 135 5.71 -7.03 -4.52
CA ASP A 135 5.69 -7.57 -3.17
C ASP A 135 5.28 -6.47 -2.19
N ARG A 136 4.19 -6.71 -1.46
CA ARG A 136 3.66 -5.81 -0.43
C ARG A 136 3.16 -6.57 0.80
N ASP A 137 3.14 -7.87 0.72
CA ASP A 137 2.33 -8.75 1.57
C ASP A 137 2.83 -8.83 3.01
N ASN A 138 4.06 -8.40 3.25
CA ASN A 138 4.66 -8.47 4.58
C ASN A 138 4.18 -7.35 5.51
N PHE A 139 3.90 -6.17 4.96
CA PHE A 139 3.51 -4.98 5.71
C PHE A 139 2.42 -4.22 4.97
N ASP A 140 1.17 -4.66 5.14
CA ASP A 140 -0.01 -3.99 4.61
C ASP A 140 -0.97 -3.67 5.77
N ILE A 141 -1.20 -2.38 6.01
CA ILE A 141 -2.18 -1.92 6.99
C ILE A 141 -3.50 -1.72 6.27
N HIS A 142 -4.28 -2.78 6.16
CA HIS A 142 -5.50 -2.79 5.35
C HIS A 142 -6.46 -1.65 5.71
N TRP A 143 -6.68 -1.38 6.99
CA TRP A 143 -7.69 -0.42 7.43
C TRP A 143 -7.30 1.06 7.31
N ILE A 144 -6.06 1.36 6.99
CA ILE A 144 -5.66 2.72 6.61
C ILE A 144 -5.20 2.82 5.16
N ASP A 145 -5.31 1.72 4.43
CA ASP A 145 -4.91 1.63 3.02
C ASP A 145 -3.49 2.10 2.79
N SER A 146 -2.59 1.60 3.58
CA SER A 146 -1.20 1.94 3.43
C SER A 146 -0.35 0.69 3.38
N ASP A 147 0.22 0.46 2.22
CA ASP A 147 1.39 -0.37 2.15
C ASP A 147 2.50 0.33 2.94
N VAL A 148 3.10 -0.36 3.88
CA VAL A 148 4.26 0.18 4.59
C VAL A 148 5.46 0.20 3.67
N VAL A 149 5.60 -0.83 2.87
CA VAL A 149 6.62 -0.98 1.85
C VAL A 149 6.06 -1.71 0.64
N PHE A 150 6.46 -1.28 -0.55
CA PHE A 150 6.01 -1.83 -1.82
C PHE A 150 7.19 -1.92 -2.78
N LEU A 151 7.48 -3.14 -3.24
CA LEU A 151 8.54 -3.42 -4.21
C LEU A 151 7.89 -3.91 -5.50
N ALA A 152 8.14 -3.26 -6.61
CA ALA A 152 7.47 -3.56 -7.87
C ALA A 152 8.36 -3.29 -9.08
N GLY A 153 8.07 -4.00 -10.17
CA GLY A 153 8.72 -3.83 -11.45
C GLY A 153 8.66 -5.07 -12.30
N THR A 154 9.45 -5.09 -13.36
CA THR A 154 9.66 -6.27 -14.20
C THR A 154 11.10 -6.75 -14.03
N GLY A 155 11.27 -8.02 -13.75
CA GLY A 155 12.60 -8.54 -13.49
C GLY A 155 12.62 -10.04 -13.19
N ALA A 156 13.45 -10.43 -12.25
CA ALA A 156 13.65 -11.81 -11.85
C ALA A 156 14.10 -11.89 -10.40
N GLY A 157 13.98 -13.07 -9.83
CA GLY A 157 14.46 -13.31 -8.48
C GLY A 157 14.56 -14.78 -8.11
N ILE A 158 15.14 -14.99 -6.94
CA ILE A 158 15.19 -16.29 -6.26
C ILE A 158 14.64 -16.07 -4.86
N TYR A 159 13.53 -16.72 -4.55
CA TYR A 159 12.84 -16.58 -3.27
C TYR A 159 12.96 -17.89 -2.47
N ASP A 160 12.86 -17.76 -1.15
CA ASP A 160 12.89 -18.88 -0.21
C ASP A 160 14.20 -19.69 -0.24
N MET A 161 15.33 -19.01 -0.36
CA MET A 161 16.63 -19.64 -0.07
C MET A 161 16.70 -19.88 1.45
N ARG A 162 16.80 -21.15 1.87
CA ARG A 162 16.80 -21.53 3.27
C ARG A 162 18.21 -21.82 3.77
N TRP A 163 18.63 -21.03 4.75
CA TRP A 163 19.95 -21.17 5.38
C TRP A 163 19.88 -22.05 6.63
N SER A 164 18.72 -22.08 7.29
CA SER A 164 18.40 -22.93 8.43
C SER A 164 16.88 -23.05 8.56
N ASP A 165 16.39 -23.75 9.57
CA ASP A 165 14.94 -23.93 9.82
C ASP A 165 14.21 -22.61 10.05
N ASN A 166 14.90 -21.59 10.57
CA ASN A 166 14.32 -20.30 10.90
C ASN A 166 14.92 -19.11 10.11
N ALA A 167 15.80 -19.37 9.14
CA ALA A 167 16.44 -18.32 8.36
C ALA A 167 16.26 -18.54 6.87
N ARG A 168 15.72 -17.55 6.18
CA ARG A 168 15.52 -17.56 4.73
C ARG A 168 15.79 -16.21 4.11
N SER A 169 16.11 -16.19 2.83
CA SER A 169 16.36 -14.97 2.08
C SER A 169 15.65 -15.01 0.73
N ASN A 170 15.20 -13.82 0.31
CA ASN A 170 14.71 -13.55 -1.04
C ASN A 170 15.65 -12.56 -1.70
N PHE A 171 15.97 -12.81 -2.95
CA PHE A 171 16.75 -11.93 -3.79
C PHE A 171 15.96 -11.57 -5.04
N SER A 172 15.94 -10.29 -5.41
CA SER A 172 15.24 -9.82 -6.60
C SER A 172 15.97 -8.67 -7.28
N LEU A 173 15.78 -8.59 -8.59
CA LEU A 173 16.16 -7.47 -9.43
C LEU A 173 14.91 -7.02 -10.18
N TYR A 174 14.54 -5.77 -9.99
CA TYR A 174 13.46 -5.12 -10.72
C TYR A 174 13.97 -3.97 -11.56
N GLY A 175 13.55 -3.92 -12.83
CA GLY A 175 13.57 -2.71 -13.63
C GLY A 175 12.19 -2.05 -13.54
N ARG A 176 12.16 -0.74 -13.38
CA ARG A 176 10.91 0.00 -13.29
C ARG A 176 11.01 1.39 -13.89
N THR A 177 9.86 1.98 -14.20
CA THR A 177 9.75 3.39 -14.54
C THR A 177 9.53 4.22 -13.28
N PHE A 178 9.81 5.51 -13.34
CA PHE A 178 9.36 6.44 -12.32
C PHE A 178 7.86 6.70 -12.48
N GLY A 179 7.13 6.86 -11.36
CA GLY A 179 5.67 6.81 -11.37
C GLY A 179 4.96 7.91 -12.17
N ASP A 180 5.58 9.07 -12.30
CA ASP A 180 5.09 10.25 -13.00
C ASP A 180 5.86 10.55 -14.29
N ILE A 181 6.78 9.67 -14.65
CA ILE A 181 7.59 9.79 -15.85
C ILE A 181 7.24 8.66 -16.81
N GLU A 182 6.50 8.99 -17.84
CA GLU A 182 6.32 8.08 -18.94
C GLU A 182 7.47 8.24 -19.93
N ASN A 183 8.13 7.14 -20.19
CA ASN A 183 9.10 7.08 -21.27
C ASN A 183 8.42 6.54 -22.51
N SER A 184 8.39 7.33 -23.57
CA SER A 184 7.82 6.94 -24.87
C SER A 184 8.47 5.67 -25.47
N GLU A 185 9.63 5.29 -24.99
CA GLU A 185 10.37 4.11 -25.44
C GLU A 185 10.15 2.88 -24.55
N ASN A 186 9.33 2.98 -23.52
CA ASN A 186 9.05 1.89 -22.56
C ASN A 186 10.31 1.23 -21.97
N THR A 187 11.35 2.01 -21.73
CA THR A 187 12.58 1.49 -21.13
C THR A 187 12.53 1.58 -19.61
N ALA A 188 13.13 0.62 -18.94
CA ALA A 188 13.35 0.73 -17.50
C ALA A 188 14.24 1.95 -17.20
N GLN A 189 13.80 2.75 -16.25
CA GLN A 189 14.49 3.99 -15.87
C GLN A 189 15.29 3.83 -14.58
N ASN A 190 14.90 2.87 -13.73
CA ASN A 190 15.55 2.58 -12.48
C ASN A 190 15.64 1.07 -12.27
N TYR A 191 16.77 0.62 -11.74
CA TYR A 191 17.00 -0.78 -11.39
C TYR A 191 17.13 -0.90 -9.87
N VAL A 192 16.36 -1.81 -9.28
CA VAL A 192 16.32 -2.02 -7.83
C VAL A 192 16.74 -3.45 -7.52
N LEU A 193 17.84 -3.58 -6.81
CA LEU A 193 18.36 -4.87 -6.34
C LEU A 193 18.01 -5.00 -4.85
N THR A 194 17.35 -6.07 -4.47
CA THR A 194 16.87 -6.26 -3.10
C THR A 194 17.29 -7.60 -2.55
N LEU A 195 17.81 -7.58 -1.33
CA LEU A 195 18.01 -8.76 -0.49
C LEU A 195 17.10 -8.64 0.72
N ASN A 196 16.17 -9.57 0.86
CA ASN A 196 15.16 -9.57 1.91
C ASN A 196 15.35 -10.83 2.77
N ASN A 197 15.72 -10.64 4.05
CA ASN A 197 16.10 -11.71 4.96
C ASN A 197 15.09 -11.83 6.09
N TYR A 198 14.77 -13.06 6.44
CA TYR A 198 13.90 -13.41 7.56
C TYR A 198 14.65 -14.33 8.50
N VAL A 199 14.76 -13.95 9.76
CA VAL A 199 15.37 -14.76 10.81
C VAL A 199 14.42 -14.79 12.01
N GLY A 200 13.71 -15.89 12.18
CA GLY A 200 12.62 -15.96 13.17
C GLY A 200 11.58 -14.86 12.93
N PRO A 201 11.24 -14.05 13.94
CA PRO A 201 10.27 -12.96 13.78
C PRO A 201 10.84 -11.69 13.14
N VAL A 202 12.15 -11.66 12.88
CA VAL A 202 12.86 -10.45 12.38
C VAL A 202 13.00 -10.49 10.87
N GLN A 203 12.70 -9.40 10.23
CA GLN A 203 12.94 -9.17 8.80
C GLN A 203 13.95 -8.03 8.63
N LEU A 204 14.94 -8.27 7.78
CA LEU A 204 15.89 -7.25 7.33
C LEU A 204 15.92 -7.22 5.81
N MET A 205 15.40 -6.14 5.22
CA MET A 205 15.42 -5.91 3.78
C MET A 205 16.37 -4.77 3.46
N VAL A 206 17.24 -4.98 2.49
CA VAL A 206 18.18 -3.97 2.01
C VAL A 206 18.08 -3.89 0.50
N SER A 207 17.96 -2.68 -0.04
CA SER A 207 17.90 -2.44 -1.48
C SER A 207 18.93 -1.40 -1.88
N GLY A 208 19.56 -1.65 -3.03
CA GLY A 208 20.35 -0.66 -3.75
C GLY A 208 19.71 -0.38 -5.09
N MET A 209 19.81 0.83 -5.58
CA MET A 209 19.21 1.22 -6.85
C MET A 209 20.07 2.17 -7.65
N ARG A 210 19.92 2.06 -8.97
CA ARG A 210 20.56 2.93 -9.93
C ARG A 210 19.65 3.25 -11.09
N ALA A 211 19.48 4.53 -11.33
CA ALA A 211 18.67 5.05 -12.41
C ALA A 211 19.53 5.33 -13.65
N LYS A 212 18.85 5.53 -14.78
CA LYS A 212 19.44 6.21 -15.93
C LYS A 212 20.00 7.57 -15.53
N ASP A 213 20.98 8.00 -16.29
CA ASP A 213 21.46 9.38 -16.22
C ASP A 213 20.26 10.34 -16.22
N ASN A 214 20.30 11.33 -15.38
CA ASN A 214 19.22 12.27 -15.23
C ASN A 214 18.99 13.12 -16.51
N GLU A 215 20.00 13.25 -17.36
CA GLU A 215 19.84 13.90 -18.66
C GLU A 215 18.95 13.09 -19.65
N ASP A 216 18.88 11.78 -19.45
CA ASP A 216 18.07 10.88 -20.27
C ASP A 216 16.67 10.64 -19.70
N ARG A 217 16.34 11.25 -18.56
CA ARG A 217 15.03 11.15 -17.95
C ARG A 217 14.13 12.29 -18.41
N VAL A 218 13.10 11.94 -19.11
CA VAL A 218 12.10 12.90 -19.62
C VAL A 218 10.71 12.54 -19.10
N ASP A 219 9.86 13.55 -18.93
CA ASP A 219 8.46 13.38 -18.63
C ASP A 219 7.64 12.99 -19.88
N ILE A 220 6.33 12.85 -19.73
CA ILE A 220 5.42 12.51 -20.82
C ILE A 220 5.46 13.52 -21.98
N ASP A 221 5.78 14.77 -21.68
CA ASP A 221 5.88 15.86 -22.66
C ASP A 221 7.27 15.98 -23.30
N GLY A 222 8.19 15.08 -22.92
CA GLY A 222 9.56 15.06 -23.42
C GLY A 222 10.50 16.07 -22.74
N ASN A 223 10.09 16.68 -21.63
CA ASN A 223 10.92 17.61 -20.87
C ASN A 223 11.80 16.84 -19.86
N ARG A 224 13.00 17.34 -19.63
CA ARG A 224 13.84 16.83 -18.54
C ARG A 224 13.16 17.02 -17.21
N VAL A 225 13.10 15.96 -16.43
CA VAL A 225 12.40 15.95 -15.16
C VAL A 225 13.04 16.87 -14.14
N LYS A 226 14.34 16.73 -13.90
CA LYS A 226 15.05 17.56 -12.93
C LYS A 226 16.56 17.35 -13.04
N LYS A 227 17.30 18.43 -13.26
CA LYS A 227 18.75 18.34 -13.49
C LYS A 227 19.58 17.86 -12.31
N ASP A 228 19.10 18.07 -11.08
CA ASP A 228 19.78 17.72 -9.85
C ASP A 228 19.21 16.45 -9.19
N ALA A 229 18.38 15.70 -9.90
CA ALA A 229 17.80 14.48 -9.38
C ALA A 229 18.87 13.38 -9.17
N ALA A 230 18.65 12.57 -8.12
CA ALA A 230 19.53 11.46 -7.77
C ALA A 230 19.58 10.39 -8.87
N GLU A 231 20.75 9.78 -9.06
CA GLU A 231 20.98 8.68 -9.99
C GLU A 231 21.12 7.33 -9.28
N ASP A 232 21.28 7.34 -7.99
CA ASP A 232 21.39 6.14 -7.15
C ASP A 232 20.71 6.33 -5.80
N GLY A 233 20.59 5.26 -5.05
CA GLY A 233 20.06 5.30 -3.71
C GLY A 233 20.15 3.97 -2.99
N VAL A 234 19.84 4.03 -1.71
CA VAL A 234 19.75 2.87 -0.82
C VAL A 234 18.48 2.92 0.01
N HIS A 235 17.97 1.75 0.37
CA HIS A 235 16.79 1.58 1.21
C HIS A 235 17.01 0.40 2.15
N ALA A 236 16.56 0.54 3.40
CA ALA A 236 16.58 -0.54 4.37
C ALA A 236 15.28 -0.57 5.17
N LEU A 237 14.85 -1.78 5.52
CA LEU A 237 13.73 -2.04 6.42
C LEU A 237 14.17 -3.02 7.49
N LEU A 238 13.87 -2.69 8.74
CA LEU A 238 13.95 -3.62 9.87
C LEU A 238 12.53 -3.86 10.37
N GLY A 239 12.08 -5.11 10.33
CA GLY A 239 10.73 -5.50 10.69
C GLY A 239 10.68 -6.54 11.80
N LEU A 240 9.61 -6.49 12.58
CA LEU A 240 9.29 -7.46 13.62
C LEU A 240 7.86 -7.97 13.38
N HIS A 241 7.73 -9.30 13.24
CA HIS A 241 6.45 -9.98 13.04
C HIS A 241 6.13 -10.82 14.28
N ASN A 242 5.07 -10.50 14.99
CA ASN A 242 4.67 -11.21 16.21
C ASN A 242 3.34 -11.95 16.00
N ASP A 243 3.26 -13.18 16.49
CA ASP A 243 2.03 -13.96 16.58
C ASP A 243 1.19 -13.62 17.82
N SER A 244 1.56 -12.57 18.53
CA SER A 244 0.84 -12.01 19.66
C SER A 244 0.62 -10.51 19.47
N PHE A 245 -0.36 -9.97 20.18
CA PHE A 245 -0.55 -8.52 20.24
C PHE A 245 0.50 -7.90 21.16
N TYR A 246 1.63 -7.54 20.58
CA TYR A 246 2.79 -6.93 21.24
C TYR A 246 3.33 -7.71 22.46
N GLY A 247 3.20 -9.03 22.45
CA GLY A 247 3.58 -9.88 23.58
C GLY A 247 2.67 -9.76 24.80
N LEU A 248 1.58 -9.02 24.72
CA LEU A 248 0.69 -8.72 25.84
C LEU A 248 -0.51 -9.65 25.92
N ARG A 249 -1.02 -10.09 24.78
CA ARG A 249 -2.25 -10.89 24.67
C ARG A 249 -2.38 -11.54 23.30
N ASP A 250 -3.41 -12.39 23.14
CA ASP A 250 -3.69 -13.05 21.87
C ASP A 250 -3.97 -12.04 20.76
N GLY A 251 -3.52 -12.37 19.56
CA GLY A 251 -3.68 -11.54 18.38
C GLY A 251 -2.44 -11.58 17.51
N SER A 252 -2.17 -10.47 16.86
CA SER A 252 -0.98 -10.30 16.01
C SER A 252 -0.50 -8.86 16.04
N SER A 253 0.77 -8.66 15.76
CA SER A 253 1.32 -7.32 15.61
C SER A 253 2.52 -7.31 14.68
N LYS A 254 2.74 -6.19 14.01
CA LYS A 254 3.92 -5.95 13.16
C LYS A 254 4.44 -4.55 13.41
N THR A 255 5.75 -4.42 13.39
CA THR A 255 6.44 -3.12 13.51
C THR A 255 7.57 -3.07 12.50
N ALA A 256 7.70 -1.96 11.80
CA ALA A 256 8.75 -1.74 10.82
C ALA A 256 9.37 -0.36 10.98
N LEU A 257 10.69 -0.31 10.87
CA LEU A 257 11.47 0.91 10.74
C LEU A 257 12.13 0.90 9.37
N LEU A 258 11.92 1.96 8.60
CA LEU A 258 12.45 2.11 7.25
C LEU A 258 13.35 3.34 7.17
N TYR A 259 14.42 3.21 6.39
CA TYR A 259 15.31 4.31 6.04
C TYR A 259 15.60 4.27 4.55
N GLY A 260 15.65 5.44 3.93
CA GLY A 260 16.04 5.58 2.54
C GLY A 260 16.86 6.84 2.29
N HIS A 261 17.82 6.74 1.36
CA HIS A 261 18.69 7.83 0.95
C HIS A 261 18.74 7.93 -0.58
N GLY A 262 18.80 9.15 -1.08
CA GLY A 262 18.80 9.40 -2.52
C GLY A 262 17.52 8.87 -3.15
N LEU A 263 17.61 8.07 -4.21
CA LEU A 263 16.45 7.42 -4.82
C LEU A 263 15.71 6.49 -3.86
N GLY A 264 16.35 6.04 -2.78
CA GLY A 264 15.72 5.24 -1.73
C GLY A 264 14.88 6.05 -0.76
N ALA A 265 14.88 7.37 -0.81
CA ALA A 265 14.12 8.22 0.10
C ALA A 265 12.60 8.15 -0.13
N GLU A 266 12.12 7.61 -1.24
CA GLU A 266 10.75 7.13 -1.37
C GLU A 266 10.66 5.74 -0.74
N VAL A 267 10.40 5.70 0.57
CA VAL A 267 10.52 4.46 1.35
C VAL A 267 9.33 3.52 1.22
N LYS A 268 8.16 4.03 0.82
CA LYS A 268 6.97 3.22 0.58
C LYS A 268 7.09 2.47 -0.73
N SER A 269 7.16 3.18 -1.82
CA SER A 269 7.22 2.62 -3.18
C SER A 269 8.66 2.72 -3.69
N ILE A 270 9.45 1.73 -3.35
CA ILE A 270 10.91 1.74 -3.53
C ILE A 270 11.26 2.01 -4.99
N GLY A 271 12.04 3.09 -5.21
CA GLY A 271 12.55 3.44 -6.52
C GLY A 271 11.53 4.06 -7.49
N SER A 272 10.37 4.51 -7.00
CA SER A 272 9.30 5.06 -7.86
C SER A 272 9.40 6.55 -8.12
N ASP A 273 10.17 7.29 -7.36
CA ASP A 273 10.26 8.75 -7.43
C ASP A 273 11.59 9.18 -8.07
N GLY A 274 11.50 9.72 -9.27
CA GLY A 274 12.65 10.18 -10.04
C GLY A 274 13.05 11.63 -9.80
N ALA A 275 12.35 12.35 -8.93
CA ALA A 275 12.59 13.76 -8.64
C ALA A 275 13.40 14.01 -7.36
N LEU A 276 13.73 12.97 -6.62
CA LEU A 276 14.47 13.04 -5.36
C LEU A 276 15.88 13.59 -5.55
N LEU A 277 16.35 14.38 -4.58
CA LEU A 277 17.72 14.85 -4.56
C LEU A 277 18.71 13.75 -4.13
N PRO A 278 20.00 13.83 -4.52
CA PRO A 278 21.02 12.89 -4.07
C PRO A 278 21.18 12.82 -2.55
N GLN A 279 20.90 13.91 -1.83
CA GLN A 279 21.00 14.01 -0.37
C GLN A 279 19.68 13.76 0.34
N ALA A 280 18.61 13.38 -0.35
CA ALA A 280 17.33 13.11 0.28
C ALA A 280 17.45 11.99 1.31
N ASP A 281 16.86 12.20 2.48
CA ASP A 281 16.81 11.24 3.58
C ASP A 281 15.37 11.11 4.07
N THR A 282 14.92 9.86 4.27
CA THR A 282 13.60 9.57 4.83
C THR A 282 13.68 8.47 5.87
N TRP A 283 13.00 8.70 7.00
CA TRP A 283 12.71 7.69 8.01
C TRP A 283 11.21 7.45 8.09
N ARG A 284 10.81 6.20 8.18
CA ARG A 284 9.41 5.80 8.38
C ARG A 284 9.31 4.78 9.49
N LEU A 285 8.31 4.96 10.36
CA LEU A 285 7.93 3.99 11.38
C LEU A 285 6.48 3.57 11.15
N ALA A 286 6.23 2.27 11.18
CA ALA A 286 4.88 1.70 11.14
C ALA A 286 4.74 0.65 12.23
N SER A 287 3.61 0.66 12.94
CA SER A 287 3.27 -0.39 13.89
C SER A 287 1.76 -0.59 13.92
N TYR A 288 1.32 -1.82 13.84
CA TYR A 288 -0.09 -2.16 13.83
C TYR A 288 -0.33 -3.56 14.36
N GLY A 289 -1.54 -3.80 14.81
CA GLY A 289 -1.91 -5.10 15.33
C GLY A 289 -3.41 -5.29 15.42
N MET A 290 -3.82 -6.48 15.83
CA MET A 290 -5.21 -6.86 16.03
C MET A 290 -5.31 -7.73 17.27
N THR A 291 -6.33 -7.52 18.10
CA THR A 291 -6.58 -8.34 19.27
C THR A 291 -8.05 -8.36 19.66
N PRO A 292 -8.58 -9.50 20.10
CA PRO A 292 -9.87 -9.54 20.78
C PRO A 292 -9.75 -8.98 22.21
N LEU A 293 -10.75 -8.22 22.64
CA LEU A 293 -10.83 -7.69 24.01
C LEU A 293 -11.73 -8.50 24.93
N GLY A 294 -12.51 -9.44 24.38
CA GLY A 294 -13.57 -10.15 25.09
C GLY A 294 -14.92 -9.44 25.00
N GLY A 295 -16.01 -10.17 25.32
CA GLY A 295 -17.35 -9.61 25.24
C GLY A 295 -17.82 -9.21 23.83
N GLY A 296 -17.20 -9.75 22.79
CA GLY A 296 -17.53 -9.42 21.39
C GLY A 296 -16.84 -8.16 20.87
N TRP A 297 -15.90 -7.59 21.61
CA TRP A 297 -15.11 -6.43 21.18
C TRP A 297 -13.75 -6.83 20.64
N HIS A 298 -13.35 -6.19 19.52
CA HIS A 298 -12.05 -6.37 18.87
C HIS A 298 -11.48 -5.01 18.51
N ILE A 299 -10.17 -4.86 18.60
CA ILE A 299 -9.48 -3.63 18.22
C ILE A 299 -8.33 -3.91 17.26
N ALA A 300 -8.08 -2.95 16.39
CA ALA A 300 -6.94 -2.91 15.46
C ALA A 300 -6.35 -1.50 15.44
N PRO A 301 -5.37 -1.21 16.30
CA PRO A 301 -4.63 0.04 16.28
C PRO A 301 -3.57 0.04 15.18
N ALA A 302 -3.26 1.22 14.66
CA ALA A 302 -2.17 1.44 13.74
C ALA A 302 -1.54 2.82 13.95
N VAL A 303 -0.23 2.88 13.83
CA VAL A 303 0.55 4.11 13.86
C VAL A 303 1.48 4.11 12.65
N LEU A 304 1.54 5.24 11.95
CA LEU A 304 2.42 5.43 10.82
C LEU A 304 2.98 6.84 10.89
N ALA A 305 4.31 6.97 10.85
CA ALA A 305 5.00 8.26 10.93
C ALA A 305 6.14 8.32 9.92
N GLN A 306 6.38 9.49 9.38
CA GLN A 306 7.46 9.70 8.41
C GLN A 306 8.10 11.08 8.59
N SER A 307 9.41 11.11 8.41
CA SER A 307 10.20 12.34 8.38
C SER A 307 11.14 12.29 7.18
N SER A 308 11.01 13.26 6.28
CA SER A 308 11.86 13.42 5.09
C SER A 308 12.54 14.78 5.10
N LYS A 309 13.78 14.82 4.62
CA LYS A 309 14.57 16.04 4.45
C LYS A 309 15.26 16.05 3.10
N ASP A 310 15.44 17.25 2.56
CA ASP A 310 16.14 17.46 1.28
C ASP A 310 15.58 16.59 0.14
N ARG A 311 14.28 16.45 0.13
CA ARG A 311 13.60 15.51 -0.77
C ARG A 311 13.64 16.01 -2.21
N TYR A 312 13.17 17.23 -2.42
CA TYR A 312 13.03 17.82 -3.75
C TYR A 312 13.79 19.15 -3.91
N VAL A 313 13.96 19.85 -2.82
CA VAL A 313 14.67 21.12 -2.74
C VAL A 313 15.54 21.08 -1.50
N LYS A 314 16.77 21.57 -1.60
CA LYS A 314 17.66 21.65 -0.45
C LYS A 314 17.01 22.46 0.66
N GLY A 315 16.96 21.88 1.85
CA GLY A 315 16.36 22.48 3.04
C GLY A 315 14.87 22.20 3.22
N ASP A 316 14.21 21.49 2.29
CA ASP A 316 12.84 21.06 2.49
C ASP A 316 12.70 20.02 3.61
N SER A 317 11.53 19.94 4.19
CA SER A 317 11.22 19.02 5.27
C SER A 317 9.76 18.64 5.21
N TYR A 318 9.48 17.35 5.34
CA TYR A 318 8.12 16.81 5.34
C TYR A 318 7.98 15.84 6.51
N GLN A 319 7.17 16.23 7.49
CA GLN A 319 6.94 15.43 8.68
C GLN A 319 5.44 15.19 8.85
N TRP A 320 5.04 13.96 9.10
CA TRP A 320 3.67 13.62 9.40
C TRP A 320 3.58 12.35 10.22
N ALA A 321 2.48 12.22 10.96
CA ALA A 321 2.17 11.03 11.73
C ALA A 321 0.67 10.80 11.73
N THR A 322 0.27 9.54 11.60
CA THR A 322 -1.11 9.07 11.69
C THR A 322 -1.25 8.08 12.83
N ALA A 323 -2.27 8.27 13.66
CA ALA A 323 -2.75 7.28 14.61
C ALA A 323 -4.19 6.90 14.24
N ASN A 324 -4.44 5.59 14.15
CA ASN A 324 -5.73 5.05 13.73
C ASN A 324 -6.15 3.93 14.67
N LEU A 325 -7.44 3.85 14.97
CA LEU A 325 -8.02 2.76 15.72
C LEU A 325 -9.30 2.29 15.02
N ARG A 326 -9.30 1.05 14.57
CA ARG A 326 -10.50 0.34 14.13
C ARG A 326 -11.03 -0.51 15.29
N VAL A 327 -12.34 -0.45 15.53
CA VAL A 327 -13.01 -1.23 16.56
C VAL A 327 -14.16 -2.00 15.94
N ILE A 328 -14.32 -3.27 16.32
CA ILE A 328 -15.47 -4.09 15.96
C ILE A 328 -16.21 -4.47 17.23
N GLN A 329 -17.53 -4.35 17.19
CA GLN A 329 -18.46 -4.84 18.20
C GLN A 329 -19.36 -5.89 17.55
N GLU A 330 -19.24 -7.14 17.99
CA GLU A 330 -20.13 -8.21 17.57
C GLU A 330 -21.53 -8.01 18.15
N ILE A 331 -22.56 -8.06 17.30
CA ILE A 331 -23.97 -7.98 17.73
C ILE A 331 -24.63 -9.35 17.65
N ASN A 332 -24.46 -10.07 16.54
CA ASN A 332 -24.91 -11.43 16.36
C ASN A 332 -24.03 -12.13 15.31
N GLN A 333 -24.41 -13.33 14.89
CA GLN A 333 -23.56 -14.11 13.97
C GLN A 333 -23.41 -13.51 12.56
N ASN A 334 -24.19 -12.50 12.19
CA ASN A 334 -24.18 -11.89 10.86
C ASN A 334 -24.03 -10.37 10.87
N PHE A 335 -24.04 -9.75 12.05
CA PHE A 335 -24.06 -8.31 12.17
C PHE A 335 -23.04 -7.83 13.21
N GLU A 336 -22.28 -6.86 12.81
CA GLU A 336 -21.32 -6.16 13.66
C GLU A 336 -21.39 -4.65 13.45
N LEU A 337 -20.95 -3.90 14.44
CA LEU A 337 -20.74 -2.47 14.34
C LEU A 337 -19.26 -2.21 14.23
N GLN A 338 -18.85 -1.47 13.21
CA GLN A 338 -17.47 -1.03 13.03
C GLN A 338 -17.36 0.45 13.36
N TYR A 339 -16.30 0.79 14.04
CA TYR A 339 -15.94 2.15 14.40
C TYR A 339 -14.51 2.42 13.94
N GLU A 340 -14.23 3.61 13.48
CA GLU A 340 -12.86 4.03 13.18
C GLU A 340 -12.63 5.46 13.64
N GLY A 341 -11.55 5.65 14.36
CA GLY A 341 -11.04 6.97 14.71
C GLY A 341 -9.65 7.16 14.13
N SER A 342 -9.40 8.30 13.50
CA SER A 342 -8.11 8.64 12.93
C SER A 342 -7.73 10.06 13.27
N TYR A 343 -6.46 10.21 13.60
CA TYR A 343 -5.83 11.50 13.81
C TYR A 343 -4.56 11.58 12.97
N GLN A 344 -4.35 12.69 12.29
CA GLN A 344 -3.10 12.95 11.61
C GLN A 344 -2.58 14.35 11.90
N TYR A 345 -1.30 14.43 12.16
CA TYR A 345 -0.53 15.67 12.23
C TYR A 345 0.43 15.74 11.03
N MET A 346 0.58 16.94 10.48
CA MET A 346 1.56 17.20 9.43
C MET A 346 2.25 18.55 9.64
N ASP A 347 3.53 18.59 9.30
CA ASP A 347 4.36 19.81 9.20
C ASP A 347 5.17 19.70 7.92
N LEU A 348 4.76 20.46 6.91
CA LEU A 348 5.27 20.37 5.56
C LEU A 348 5.92 21.68 5.18
N ARG A 349 7.20 21.63 4.82
CA ARG A 349 8.02 22.78 4.43
C ARG A 349 8.66 22.51 3.07
N PRO A 350 7.93 22.74 1.97
CA PRO A 350 8.37 22.40 0.62
C PRO A 350 9.40 23.36 0.05
N GLU A 351 9.70 24.48 0.71
CA GLU A 351 10.66 25.50 0.26
C GLU A 351 10.39 25.97 -1.19
N GLY A 352 9.11 26.14 -1.51
CA GLY A 352 8.67 26.61 -2.83
C GLY A 352 8.58 25.53 -3.91
N TYR A 353 8.85 24.27 -3.59
CA TYR A 353 8.70 23.18 -4.58
C TYR A 353 7.25 23.08 -5.09
N ASN A 354 7.09 23.02 -6.41
CA ASN A 354 5.78 23.03 -7.07
C ASN A 354 4.87 24.21 -6.66
N ALA A 355 5.47 25.35 -6.36
CA ALA A 355 4.79 26.56 -5.88
C ALA A 355 3.96 26.34 -4.59
N ARG A 356 4.31 25.35 -3.77
CA ARG A 356 3.64 25.06 -2.50
C ARG A 356 4.23 25.88 -1.36
N ASN A 357 3.34 26.29 -0.46
CA ASN A 357 3.72 27.00 0.77
C ASN A 357 3.90 26.03 1.93
N ALA A 358 4.63 26.46 2.94
CA ALA A 358 4.71 25.73 4.19
C ALA A 358 3.33 25.65 4.87
N VAL A 359 2.99 24.49 5.40
CA VAL A 359 1.74 24.25 6.10
C VAL A 359 1.96 23.29 7.26
N SER A 360 1.24 23.51 8.36
CA SER A 360 1.17 22.55 9.47
C SER A 360 -0.26 22.51 10.00
N GLY A 361 -0.66 21.35 10.49
CA GLY A 361 -1.99 21.22 11.07
C GLY A 361 -2.39 19.78 11.34
N ASN A 362 -3.58 19.63 11.86
CA ASN A 362 -4.18 18.38 12.27
C ASN A 362 -5.37 18.02 11.39
N PHE A 363 -5.58 16.72 11.23
CA PHE A 363 -6.75 16.14 10.56
C PHE A 363 -7.39 15.11 11.46
N TYR A 364 -8.71 15.06 11.46
CA TYR A 364 -9.51 14.15 12.27
C TYR A 364 -10.56 13.44 11.43
N LYS A 365 -10.77 12.16 11.69
CA LYS A 365 -11.82 11.36 11.06
C LYS A 365 -12.45 10.43 12.09
N LEU A 366 -13.79 10.39 12.11
CA LEU A 366 -14.58 9.44 12.88
C LEU A 366 -15.58 8.77 11.96
N THR A 367 -15.68 7.46 12.00
CA THR A 367 -16.63 6.71 11.19
C THR A 367 -17.36 5.67 12.05
N PHE A 368 -18.66 5.57 11.81
CA PHE A 368 -19.52 4.50 12.31
C PHE A 368 -20.11 3.74 11.14
N ALA A 369 -19.97 2.40 11.15
CA ALA A 369 -20.37 1.55 10.05
C ALA A 369 -21.05 0.25 10.52
N PRO A 370 -22.38 0.21 10.56
CA PRO A 370 -23.13 -1.04 10.69
C PRO A 370 -22.81 -1.95 9.52
N THR A 371 -22.41 -3.20 9.81
CA THR A 371 -21.85 -4.10 8.82
C THR A 371 -22.51 -5.47 8.88
N LEU A 372 -22.92 -5.96 7.72
CA LEU A 372 -23.41 -7.32 7.53
C LEU A 372 -22.31 -8.23 6.98
N LYS A 373 -22.22 -9.42 7.53
CA LYS A 373 -21.33 -10.50 7.09
C LYS A 373 -22.12 -11.81 7.04
N ALA A 374 -21.73 -12.70 6.14
CA ALA A 374 -22.33 -14.02 6.07
C ALA A 374 -21.94 -14.91 7.26
N GLY A 375 -20.77 -14.67 7.82
CA GLY A 375 -20.20 -15.32 9.00
C GLY A 375 -18.93 -14.61 9.42
N ASP A 376 -18.17 -15.19 10.36
CA ASP A 376 -16.89 -14.68 10.82
C ASP A 376 -16.95 -13.24 11.38
N VAL A 377 -18.05 -12.93 12.07
CA VAL A 377 -18.23 -11.66 12.77
C VAL A 377 -17.11 -11.48 13.82
N GLY A 378 -16.55 -10.27 13.89
CA GLY A 378 -15.39 -9.99 14.75
C GLY A 378 -14.04 -10.14 14.07
N GLU A 379 -13.96 -10.84 12.96
CA GLU A 379 -12.73 -11.08 12.22
C GLU A 379 -12.45 -9.95 11.22
N PHE A 380 -11.41 -9.16 11.47
CA PHE A 380 -11.07 -7.98 10.66
C PHE A 380 -10.80 -8.27 9.20
N LEU A 381 -10.24 -9.44 8.89
CA LEU A 381 -9.78 -9.78 7.55
C LEU A 381 -10.71 -10.74 6.82
N LYS A 382 -11.88 -11.03 7.37
CA LYS A 382 -12.86 -11.91 6.72
C LYS A 382 -13.88 -11.11 5.91
N ARG A 383 -14.19 -11.62 4.75
CA ARG A 383 -15.08 -11.00 3.75
C ARG A 383 -16.03 -12.07 3.18
N PRO A 384 -17.15 -11.70 2.51
CA PRO A 384 -17.55 -10.34 2.14
C PRO A 384 -18.15 -9.54 3.29
N GLU A 385 -18.12 -8.22 3.13
CA GLU A 385 -18.81 -7.27 3.99
C GLU A 385 -19.71 -6.35 3.18
N LEU A 386 -20.90 -6.09 3.71
CA LEU A 386 -21.80 -5.04 3.24
C LEU A 386 -21.98 -4.05 4.38
N ARG A 387 -21.68 -2.77 4.17
CA ARG A 387 -21.73 -1.78 5.23
C ARG A 387 -22.47 -0.51 4.82
N LEU A 388 -23.21 0.02 5.77
CA LEU A 388 -23.62 1.42 5.78
C LEU A 388 -22.60 2.20 6.59
N PHE A 389 -22.44 3.48 6.31
CA PHE A 389 -21.54 4.30 7.13
C PHE A 389 -21.97 5.75 7.23
N ALA A 390 -21.54 6.36 8.34
CA ALA A 390 -21.54 7.79 8.56
C ALA A 390 -20.12 8.19 8.97
N THR A 391 -19.54 9.14 8.26
CA THR A 391 -18.17 9.60 8.47
C THR A 391 -18.16 11.10 8.70
N TRP A 392 -17.54 11.53 9.79
CA TRP A 392 -17.25 12.91 10.07
C TRP A 392 -15.77 13.18 9.94
N MET A 393 -15.42 14.32 9.33
CA MET A 393 -14.06 14.75 9.10
C MET A 393 -13.93 16.24 9.39
N ASP A 394 -12.79 16.61 9.94
CA ASP A 394 -12.42 18.00 10.13
C ASP A 394 -10.90 18.17 10.10
N TRP A 395 -10.45 19.36 9.83
CA TRP A 395 -9.02 19.69 9.81
C TRP A 395 -8.81 21.18 10.14
N ASP A 396 -7.59 21.54 10.47
CA ASP A 396 -7.22 22.93 10.74
C ASP A 396 -7.37 23.77 9.46
N HIS A 397 -7.90 24.97 9.60
CA HIS A 397 -8.07 25.92 8.48
C HIS A 397 -6.79 26.19 7.69
N ARG A 398 -5.64 26.02 8.31
CA ARG A 398 -4.34 26.15 7.63
C ARG A 398 -4.12 25.13 6.52
N LEU A 399 -4.86 24.03 6.52
CA LEU A 399 -4.81 22.99 5.49
C LEU A 399 -5.77 23.26 4.33
N ASP A 400 -6.67 24.24 4.45
CA ASP A 400 -7.61 24.57 3.39
C ASP A 400 -6.86 25.00 2.12
N ASN A 401 -7.21 24.40 0.99
CA ASN A 401 -6.66 24.74 -0.32
C ASN A 401 -5.11 24.77 -0.33
N TYR A 402 -4.49 23.86 0.40
CA TYR A 402 -3.04 23.79 0.52
C TYR A 402 -2.33 23.74 -0.84
N ALA A 403 -2.78 22.88 -1.73
CA ALA A 403 -2.32 22.81 -3.12
C ALA A 403 -3.42 22.24 -4.01
N SER A 404 -3.53 22.78 -5.23
CA SER A 404 -4.55 22.32 -6.18
C SER A 404 -4.40 20.86 -6.61
N SER A 405 -3.18 20.32 -6.56
CA SER A 405 -2.87 18.92 -6.84
C SER A 405 -2.99 18.00 -5.62
N ASP A 406 -3.15 18.55 -4.45
CA ASP A 406 -3.33 17.83 -3.19
C ASP A 406 -4.80 17.49 -2.98
N SER A 407 -5.08 16.37 -2.31
CA SER A 407 -6.47 15.96 -2.05
C SER A 407 -7.24 16.95 -1.19
N PHE A 408 -6.59 17.71 -0.32
CA PHE A 408 -7.23 18.80 0.43
C PHE A 408 -7.57 19.97 -0.47
N GLY A 409 -6.66 20.39 -1.34
CA GLY A 409 -6.88 21.51 -2.25
C GLY A 409 -7.85 21.20 -3.38
N SER A 410 -7.84 19.96 -3.89
CA SER A 410 -8.69 19.55 -5.01
C SER A 410 -10.11 19.14 -4.60
N SER A 411 -10.35 18.80 -3.34
CA SER A 411 -11.64 18.32 -2.85
C SER A 411 -12.73 19.40 -2.79
N GLY A 412 -12.34 20.66 -2.66
CA GLY A 412 -13.26 21.77 -2.44
C GLY A 412 -13.88 21.80 -1.04
N PHE A 413 -13.42 20.97 -0.13
CA PHE A 413 -13.82 21.01 1.27
C PHE A 413 -13.04 22.09 2.02
N THR A 414 -13.69 22.66 3.00
CA THR A 414 -13.07 23.62 3.94
C THR A 414 -13.24 23.09 5.36
N ALA A 415 -12.32 23.47 6.23
CA ALA A 415 -12.41 23.11 7.65
C ALA A 415 -13.70 23.61 8.29
N GLY A 416 -14.20 22.90 9.30
CA GLY A 416 -15.42 23.22 9.99
C GLY A 416 -16.35 22.03 10.23
N GLY A 417 -15.92 20.86 9.81
CA GLY A 417 -16.68 19.62 9.95
C GLY A 417 -17.52 19.29 8.72
N GLU A 418 -17.27 18.12 8.17
CA GLU A 418 -17.99 17.58 7.01
C GLU A 418 -18.49 16.18 7.33
N TRP A 419 -19.77 15.94 7.04
CA TRP A 419 -20.39 14.63 7.15
C TRP A 419 -20.53 13.98 5.79
N ASN A 420 -20.18 12.71 5.72
CA ASN A 420 -20.43 11.86 4.57
C ASN A 420 -21.19 10.60 4.99
N PHE A 421 -22.11 10.16 4.15
CA PHE A 421 -22.93 8.98 4.36
C PHE A 421 -22.85 8.08 3.13
N GLY A 422 -22.97 6.81 3.33
CA GLY A 422 -22.95 5.92 2.17
C GLY A 422 -23.14 4.45 2.48
N VAL A 423 -22.90 3.69 1.43
CA VAL A 423 -22.97 2.22 1.43
C VAL A 423 -21.81 1.68 0.64
N GLN A 424 -21.24 0.57 1.09
CA GLN A 424 -20.11 -0.07 0.41
C GLN A 424 -20.19 -1.59 0.54
N MET A 425 -19.79 -2.28 -0.51
CA MET A 425 -19.38 -3.68 -0.44
C MET A 425 -17.85 -3.79 -0.53
N GLU A 426 -17.30 -4.76 0.18
CA GLU A 426 -15.91 -5.15 0.04
C GLU A 426 -15.79 -6.66 0.13
N THR A 427 -15.07 -7.26 -0.80
CA THR A 427 -14.86 -8.70 -0.84
C THR A 427 -13.47 -9.06 -1.34
N TRP A 428 -12.99 -10.21 -0.88
CA TRP A 428 -11.87 -10.96 -1.46
C TRP A 428 -12.04 -12.44 -1.21
N PHE A 429 -11.39 -13.24 -2.03
CA PHE A 429 -11.46 -14.70 -1.98
C PHE A 429 -10.27 -15.35 -2.65
#